data_88f8948cd1484251215397e42a60f06f
#
_entry.id   88f8948cd1484251215397e42a60f06f
#
_cell.length_a   1.000
_cell.length_b   1.000
_cell.length_c   1.000
_cell.angle_alpha   90.00
_cell.angle_beta   90.00
_cell.angle_gamma   90.00
#
_symmetry.space_group_name_H-M   'P 1'
#
loop_
_entity.id
_entity.type
_entity.pdbx_description
1 polymer ?
#
loop_
_entity_poly.entity_id
_entity_poly.type
_entity_poly.pdbx_seq_one_letter_code
_entity_poly.pdbx_strand_id
1 'polypeptide(L)'
;MSGYDNDFVSKLEHSKEVVRDALNEYDKVAVACSFGKDSMAAIHVAREVDPEIPIFTILTPYKPVETFEYLVDMDKKMNINPIVYLVGKEVPPILKDNNINVKLLPTDKFETACKEAEKESGKPIYEYDPDKCCTLLKVDPTKEAVKDLDAWVCGLRNTEGRTRKDYKEVEKRGLVKINPILTWTEEEVLSYLKENEIDLHPWYSKVFPDGRRIRSLGCAPCTVPIYDNQEERDGRWQGTSKCGGECGIHTQRLK
;
A
#
# COMPACT_ATOMS: atom_id res chain seq x y z
N MET A 1 -26.26 3.14 15.71
CA MET A 1 -25.26 2.72 16.71
C MET A 1 -24.22 1.92 15.94
N SER A 2 -22.92 2.25 16.05
CA SER A 2 -21.88 1.49 15.38
C SER A 2 -21.91 0.04 15.85
N GLY A 3 -21.82 -0.92 14.92
CA GLY A 3 -21.81 -2.35 15.24
C GLY A 3 -20.51 -2.83 15.90
N TYR A 4 -19.63 -1.88 16.28
CA TYR A 4 -18.33 -2.15 16.89
C TYR A 4 -18.44 -2.45 18.38
N ASP A 5 -17.59 -3.36 18.87
CA ASP A 5 -17.42 -3.55 20.30
C ASP A 5 -16.65 -2.38 20.94
N ASN A 6 -16.69 -2.28 22.26
CA ASN A 6 -16.07 -1.18 22.99
C ASN A 6 -14.55 -1.15 22.84
N ASP A 7 -13.89 -2.30 22.66
CA ASP A 7 -12.44 -2.38 22.47
C ASP A 7 -12.03 -1.77 21.14
N PHE A 8 -12.74 -2.10 20.06
CA PHE A 8 -12.45 -1.54 18.74
C PHE A 8 -12.79 -0.04 18.67
N VAL A 9 -13.86 0.43 19.32
CA VAL A 9 -14.16 1.86 19.41
C VAL A 9 -12.99 2.62 20.04
N SER A 10 -12.39 2.08 21.11
CA SER A 10 -11.20 2.67 21.74
C SER A 10 -9.99 2.70 20.82
N LYS A 11 -9.74 1.62 20.08
CA LYS A 11 -8.66 1.55 19.08
C LYS A 11 -8.86 2.53 17.94
N LEU A 12 -10.09 2.71 17.47
CA LEU A 12 -10.43 3.66 16.41
C LEU A 12 -10.17 5.10 16.84
N GLU A 13 -10.62 5.48 18.04
CA GLU A 13 -10.35 6.82 18.57
C GLU A 13 -8.85 7.06 18.79
N HIS A 14 -8.13 6.07 19.31
CA HIS A 14 -6.67 6.14 19.42
C HIS A 14 -6.00 6.32 18.04
N SER A 15 -6.47 5.61 17.01
CA SER A 15 -5.96 5.78 15.64
C SER A 15 -6.15 7.21 15.13
N LYS A 16 -7.29 7.84 15.44
CA LYS A 16 -7.55 9.24 15.08
C LYS A 16 -6.66 10.21 15.89
N GLU A 17 -6.40 9.91 17.17
CA GLU A 17 -5.45 10.69 18.00
C GLU A 17 -4.05 10.64 17.40
N VAL A 18 -3.55 9.46 17.02
CA VAL A 18 -2.24 9.30 16.37
C VAL A 18 -2.11 10.15 15.11
N VAL A 19 -3.17 10.22 14.28
CA VAL A 19 -3.19 11.09 13.09
C VAL A 19 -3.24 12.56 13.48
N ARG A 20 -4.07 12.92 14.44
CA ARG A 20 -4.21 14.31 14.92
C ARG A 20 -2.90 14.85 15.50
N ASP A 21 -2.20 14.04 16.28
CA ASP A 21 -0.90 14.38 16.85
C ASP A 21 0.15 14.58 15.74
N ALA A 22 0.13 13.72 14.71
CA ALA A 22 1.02 13.87 13.56
C ALA A 22 0.75 15.19 12.79
N LEU A 23 -0.51 15.56 12.57
CA LEU A 23 -0.89 16.81 11.91
C LEU A 23 -0.54 18.06 12.74
N ASN A 24 -0.51 17.93 14.06
CA ASN A 24 -0.09 19.01 14.95
C ASN A 24 1.44 19.15 15.03
N GLU A 25 2.19 18.04 14.90
CA GLU A 25 3.66 18.04 15.02
C GLU A 25 4.38 18.35 13.70
N TYR A 26 3.78 18.01 12.53
CA TYR A 26 4.41 18.08 11.21
C TYR A 26 3.58 18.92 10.23
N ASP A 27 4.23 19.86 9.52
CA ASP A 27 3.55 20.76 8.59
C ASP A 27 3.11 20.08 7.29
N LYS A 28 3.89 19.11 6.81
CA LYS A 28 3.67 18.44 5.50
C LYS A 28 3.47 16.95 5.68
N VAL A 29 2.22 16.57 5.92
CA VAL A 29 1.80 15.18 6.08
C VAL A 29 0.97 14.73 4.89
N ALA A 30 1.18 13.50 4.42
CA ALA A 30 0.35 12.86 3.39
C ALA A 30 0.11 11.38 3.71
N VAL A 31 -0.96 10.81 3.16
CA VAL A 31 -1.28 9.38 3.31
C VAL A 31 -0.81 8.60 2.10
N ALA A 32 -0.06 7.52 2.33
CA ALA A 32 0.32 6.59 1.28
C ALA A 32 -0.77 5.55 1.05
N CYS A 33 -1.24 5.44 -0.19
CA CYS A 33 -2.24 4.47 -0.61
C CYS A 33 -1.64 3.38 -1.49
N SER A 34 -1.87 2.12 -1.15
CA SER A 34 -1.56 0.97 -2.01
C SER A 34 -2.79 0.37 -2.68
N PHE A 35 -3.98 0.87 -2.35
CA PHE A 35 -5.31 0.33 -2.69
C PHE A 35 -5.58 -1.08 -2.11
N GLY A 36 -4.78 -1.51 -1.13
CA GLY A 36 -5.08 -2.66 -0.29
C GLY A 36 -6.00 -2.28 0.88
N LYS A 37 -6.68 -3.27 1.49
CA LYS A 37 -7.65 -3.07 2.58
C LYS A 37 -7.12 -2.18 3.71
N ASP A 38 -5.88 -2.41 4.13
CA ASP A 38 -5.27 -1.68 5.25
C ASP A 38 -4.99 -0.21 4.92
N SER A 39 -4.53 0.08 3.69
CA SER A 39 -4.32 1.46 3.26
C SER A 39 -5.64 2.22 3.07
N MET A 40 -6.72 1.55 2.66
CA MET A 40 -8.05 2.18 2.56
C MET A 40 -8.62 2.51 3.95
N ALA A 41 -8.42 1.64 4.94
CA ALA A 41 -8.78 1.93 6.32
C ALA A 41 -7.99 3.12 6.87
N ALA A 42 -6.67 3.16 6.64
CA ALA A 42 -5.82 4.27 7.08
C ALA A 42 -6.20 5.61 6.43
N ILE A 43 -6.56 5.62 5.13
CA ILE A 43 -7.09 6.81 4.44
C ILE A 43 -8.37 7.29 5.11
N HIS A 44 -9.32 6.40 5.34
CA HIS A 44 -10.61 6.78 5.93
C HIS A 44 -10.43 7.35 7.33
N VAL A 45 -9.64 6.68 8.20
CA VAL A 45 -9.31 7.19 9.54
C VAL A 45 -8.64 8.58 9.47
N ALA A 46 -7.68 8.76 8.55
CA ALA A 46 -6.98 10.03 8.41
C ALA A 46 -7.93 11.15 7.94
N ARG A 47 -8.85 10.85 7.04
CA ARG A 47 -9.83 11.81 6.53
C ARG A 47 -10.97 12.14 7.50
N GLU A 48 -11.26 11.27 8.46
CA GLU A 48 -12.14 11.64 9.58
C GLU A 48 -11.50 12.69 10.51
N VAL A 49 -10.16 12.83 10.48
CA VAL A 49 -9.42 13.86 11.23
C VAL A 49 -9.21 15.12 10.39
N ASP A 50 -8.74 14.95 9.15
CA ASP A 50 -8.56 16.03 8.17
C ASP A 50 -9.07 15.58 6.80
N PRO A 51 -10.26 16.05 6.35
CA PRO A 51 -10.84 15.69 5.06
C PRO A 51 -9.98 16.05 3.85
N GLU A 52 -9.08 17.03 3.98
CA GLU A 52 -8.23 17.54 2.90
C GLU A 52 -6.81 16.96 2.94
N ILE A 53 -6.51 16.04 3.86
CA ILE A 53 -5.16 15.43 3.95
C ILE A 53 -4.74 14.87 2.59
N PRO A 54 -3.56 15.25 2.05
CA PRO A 54 -3.10 14.79 0.75
C PRO A 54 -2.90 13.28 0.72
N ILE A 55 -3.25 12.66 -0.41
CA ILE A 55 -3.08 11.21 -0.63
C ILE A 55 -2.17 11.00 -1.83
N PHE A 56 -1.21 10.09 -1.73
CA PHE A 56 -0.40 9.68 -2.86
C PHE A 56 -0.35 8.16 -3.00
N THR A 57 -0.09 7.71 -4.21
CA THR A 57 0.11 6.28 -4.52
C THR A 57 1.26 6.07 -5.48
N ILE A 58 1.93 4.93 -5.35
CA ILE A 58 2.93 4.45 -6.30
C ILE A 58 2.34 3.31 -7.10
N LEU A 59 2.17 3.51 -8.39
CA LEU A 59 1.74 2.47 -9.32
C LEU A 59 2.92 1.98 -10.16
N THR A 60 2.99 0.69 -10.35
CA THR A 60 4.03 0.01 -11.12
C THR A 60 3.41 -0.68 -12.33
N PRO A 61 4.15 -0.99 -13.39
CA PRO A 61 3.65 -1.75 -14.54
C PRO A 61 3.18 -3.17 -14.17
N TYR A 62 3.54 -3.65 -12.98
CA TYR A 62 3.14 -4.96 -12.47
C TYR A 62 1.91 -4.92 -11.56
N LYS A 63 1.25 -3.78 -11.41
CA LYS A 63 -0.03 -3.76 -10.69
C LYS A 63 -1.11 -4.50 -11.48
N PRO A 64 -2.00 -5.25 -10.80
CA PRO A 64 -3.21 -5.77 -11.45
C PRO A 64 -3.99 -4.67 -12.14
N VAL A 65 -4.58 -4.93 -13.31
CA VAL A 65 -5.42 -3.95 -14.02
C VAL A 65 -6.59 -3.50 -13.14
N GLU A 66 -7.14 -4.39 -12.36
CA GLU A 66 -8.22 -4.11 -11.40
C GLU A 66 -7.83 -3.04 -10.34
N THR A 67 -6.52 -2.83 -10.13
CA THR A 67 -6.06 -1.75 -9.22
C THR A 67 -6.35 -0.37 -9.81
N PHE A 68 -6.23 -0.22 -11.13
CA PHE A 68 -6.51 1.06 -11.81
C PHE A 68 -8.02 1.35 -11.84
N GLU A 69 -8.83 0.32 -12.08
CA GLU A 69 -10.29 0.40 -12.03
C GLU A 69 -10.76 0.76 -10.61
N TYR A 70 -10.28 0.03 -9.62
CA TYR A 70 -10.60 0.25 -8.22
C TYR A 70 -10.17 1.64 -7.72
N LEU A 71 -9.01 2.15 -8.17
CA LEU A 71 -8.57 3.51 -7.87
C LEU A 71 -9.60 4.53 -8.36
N VAL A 72 -10.04 4.42 -9.61
CA VAL A 72 -11.01 5.33 -10.20
C VAL A 72 -12.37 5.26 -9.49
N ASP A 73 -12.82 4.05 -9.15
CA ASP A 73 -14.08 3.85 -8.45
C ASP A 73 -14.04 4.44 -7.03
N MET A 74 -12.95 4.20 -6.30
CA MET A 74 -12.77 4.76 -4.95
C MET A 74 -12.55 6.27 -4.97
N ASP A 75 -11.88 6.80 -5.99
CA ASP A 75 -11.74 8.24 -6.17
C ASP A 75 -13.11 8.91 -6.32
N LYS A 76 -13.98 8.38 -7.18
CA LYS A 76 -15.35 8.86 -7.37
C LYS A 76 -16.21 8.74 -6.11
N LYS A 77 -16.09 7.61 -5.41
CA LYS A 77 -16.92 7.29 -4.22
C LYS A 77 -16.51 8.11 -3.00
N MET A 78 -15.22 8.29 -2.79
CA MET A 78 -14.66 8.87 -1.57
C MET A 78 -13.99 10.24 -1.80
N ASN A 79 -13.95 10.74 -3.03
CA ASN A 79 -13.25 11.97 -3.42
C ASN A 79 -11.78 11.98 -2.95
N ILE A 80 -11.07 10.87 -3.19
CA ILE A 80 -9.69 10.65 -2.68
C ILE A 80 -8.71 11.65 -3.27
N ASN A 81 -8.87 12.03 -4.55
CA ASN A 81 -7.99 12.93 -5.30
C ASN A 81 -6.49 12.57 -5.18
N PRO A 82 -6.09 11.31 -5.46
CA PRO A 82 -4.72 10.88 -5.19
C PRO A 82 -3.74 11.47 -6.19
N ILE A 83 -2.54 11.83 -5.72
CA ILE A 83 -1.40 12.05 -6.62
C ILE A 83 -0.80 10.68 -6.95
N VAL A 84 -0.92 10.27 -8.21
CA VAL A 84 -0.42 8.97 -8.69
C VAL A 84 0.99 9.13 -9.25
N TYR A 85 1.99 8.52 -8.63
CA TYR A 85 3.33 8.38 -9.18
C TYR A 85 3.39 7.06 -9.95
N LEU A 86 3.36 7.15 -11.28
CA LEU A 86 3.31 5.99 -12.17
C LEU A 86 4.67 5.76 -12.83
N VAL A 87 5.28 4.62 -12.57
CA VAL A 87 6.46 4.19 -13.34
C VAL A 87 5.97 3.59 -14.65
N GLY A 88 6.18 4.30 -15.77
CA GLY A 88 5.65 3.89 -17.06
C GLY A 88 6.03 4.85 -18.19
N LYS A 89 5.75 4.46 -19.45
CA LYS A 89 5.99 5.30 -20.63
C LYS A 89 4.84 6.24 -20.96
N GLU A 90 3.64 5.84 -20.56
CA GLU A 90 2.42 6.58 -20.83
C GLU A 90 1.41 6.44 -19.69
N VAL A 91 0.50 7.37 -19.60
CA VAL A 91 -0.62 7.29 -18.65
C VAL A 91 -1.69 6.37 -19.23
N PRO A 92 -2.11 5.32 -18.53
CA PRO A 92 -3.19 4.44 -18.96
C PRO A 92 -4.47 5.23 -19.28
N PRO A 93 -5.21 4.88 -20.36
CA PRO A 93 -6.44 5.58 -20.76
C PRO A 93 -7.43 5.73 -19.60
N ILE A 94 -7.63 4.68 -18.81
CA ILE A 94 -8.56 4.71 -17.66
C ILE A 94 -8.23 5.82 -16.64
N LEU A 95 -6.97 6.11 -16.38
CA LEU A 95 -6.58 7.21 -15.48
C LEU A 95 -6.74 8.56 -16.16
N LYS A 96 -6.37 8.66 -17.45
CA LYS A 96 -6.48 9.89 -18.24
C LYS A 96 -7.92 10.31 -18.43
N ASP A 97 -8.80 9.38 -18.82
CA ASP A 97 -10.22 9.63 -19.12
C ASP A 97 -11.03 10.01 -17.86
N ASN A 98 -10.52 9.64 -16.69
CA ASN A 98 -11.10 10.00 -15.40
C ASN A 98 -10.39 11.18 -14.71
N ASN A 99 -9.50 11.91 -15.42
CA ASN A 99 -8.78 13.09 -14.92
C ASN A 99 -7.96 12.85 -13.64
N ILE A 100 -7.47 11.64 -13.43
CA ILE A 100 -6.61 11.32 -12.29
C ILE A 100 -5.28 12.09 -12.40
N ASN A 101 -4.83 12.70 -11.32
CA ASN A 101 -3.57 13.43 -11.26
C ASN A 101 -2.38 12.46 -11.30
N VAL A 102 -1.75 12.30 -12.47
CA VAL A 102 -0.64 11.35 -12.67
C VAL A 102 0.68 12.07 -12.92
N LYS A 103 1.67 11.76 -12.11
CA LYS A 103 3.09 12.08 -12.34
C LYS A 103 3.78 10.86 -12.93
N LEU A 104 4.10 10.94 -14.22
CA LEU A 104 4.79 9.87 -14.94
C LEU A 104 6.27 9.87 -14.58
N LEU A 105 6.80 8.72 -14.18
CA LEU A 105 8.20 8.52 -13.83
C LEU A 105 8.92 7.67 -14.88
N PRO A 106 10.21 7.94 -15.18
CA PRO A 106 10.95 7.27 -16.23
C PRO A 106 11.20 5.79 -15.94
N THR A 107 11.29 4.99 -17.02
CA THR A 107 11.46 3.54 -16.98
C THR A 107 12.88 3.07 -17.37
N ASP A 108 13.77 3.95 -17.81
CA ASP A 108 15.06 3.59 -18.41
C ASP A 108 15.90 2.65 -17.53
N LYS A 109 16.03 2.98 -16.25
CA LYS A 109 16.78 2.16 -15.29
C LYS A 109 16.14 0.79 -15.08
N PHE A 110 14.82 0.76 -15.04
CA PHE A 110 14.06 -0.47 -14.88
C PHE A 110 14.16 -1.35 -16.13
N GLU A 111 14.02 -0.78 -17.32
CA GLU A 111 14.17 -1.51 -18.60
C GLU A 111 15.58 -2.07 -18.76
N THR A 112 16.60 -1.30 -18.39
CA THR A 112 18.00 -1.78 -18.39
C THR A 112 18.16 -2.98 -17.45
N ALA A 113 17.65 -2.88 -16.23
CA ALA A 113 17.73 -3.98 -15.26
C ALA A 113 16.93 -5.22 -15.71
N CYS A 114 15.81 -5.06 -16.40
CA CYS A 114 15.08 -6.17 -17.00
C CYS A 114 15.91 -6.90 -18.09
N LYS A 115 16.59 -6.16 -18.96
CA LYS A 115 17.46 -6.73 -20.02
C LYS A 115 18.67 -7.46 -19.40
N GLU A 116 19.25 -6.90 -18.34
CA GLU A 116 20.34 -7.56 -17.60
C GLU A 116 19.87 -8.89 -16.99
N ALA A 117 18.74 -8.89 -16.29
CA ALA A 117 18.17 -10.09 -15.67
C ALA A 117 17.87 -11.19 -16.69
N GLU A 118 17.26 -10.82 -17.83
CA GLU A 118 16.98 -11.75 -18.92
C GLU A 118 18.27 -12.34 -19.52
N LYS A 119 19.29 -11.50 -19.77
CA LYS A 119 20.58 -11.91 -20.31
C LYS A 119 21.34 -12.86 -19.36
N GLU A 120 21.30 -12.58 -18.06
CA GLU A 120 22.07 -13.32 -17.06
C GLU A 120 21.41 -14.62 -16.61
N SER A 121 20.08 -14.66 -16.56
CA SER A 121 19.33 -15.77 -15.95
C SER A 121 18.20 -16.35 -16.80
N GLY A 122 17.79 -15.67 -17.87
CA GLY A 122 16.58 -16.02 -18.62
C GLY A 122 15.28 -15.81 -17.81
N LYS A 123 15.34 -15.04 -16.71
CA LYS A 123 14.21 -14.80 -15.81
C LYS A 123 13.83 -13.32 -15.76
N PRO A 124 12.55 -13.02 -15.49
CA PRO A 124 12.14 -11.65 -15.26
C PRO A 124 12.79 -11.09 -13.96
N ILE A 125 13.02 -9.78 -13.92
CA ILE A 125 13.70 -9.12 -12.80
C ILE A 125 13.06 -9.38 -11.43
N TYR A 126 11.74 -9.53 -11.36
CA TYR A 126 11.04 -9.79 -10.09
C TYR A 126 11.32 -11.18 -9.50
N GLU A 127 11.81 -12.13 -10.32
CA GLU A 127 12.29 -13.45 -9.88
C GLU A 127 13.79 -13.46 -9.64
N TYR A 128 14.54 -12.84 -10.57
CA TYR A 128 16.00 -12.81 -10.54
C TYR A 128 16.55 -11.95 -9.40
N ASP A 129 16.09 -10.69 -9.33
CA ASP A 129 16.47 -9.72 -8.29
C ASP A 129 15.24 -8.94 -7.80
N PRO A 130 14.42 -9.54 -6.92
CA PRO A 130 13.21 -8.89 -6.42
C PRO A 130 13.49 -7.62 -5.60
N ASP A 131 14.68 -7.47 -5.01
CA ASP A 131 15.05 -6.27 -4.27
C ASP A 131 15.36 -5.11 -5.21
N LYS A 132 16.13 -5.34 -6.29
CA LYS A 132 16.38 -4.34 -7.34
C LYS A 132 15.06 -3.95 -8.03
N CYS A 133 14.19 -4.92 -8.35
CA CYS A 133 12.87 -4.66 -8.88
C CYS A 133 12.05 -3.74 -7.95
N CYS A 134 11.96 -4.06 -6.66
CA CYS A 134 11.26 -3.22 -5.68
C CYS A 134 11.92 -1.84 -5.51
N THR A 135 13.24 -1.75 -5.57
CA THR A 135 13.95 -0.47 -5.47
C THR A 135 13.56 0.45 -6.62
N LEU A 136 13.66 -0.04 -7.85
CA LEU A 136 13.38 0.76 -9.05
C LEU A 136 11.90 1.13 -9.23
N LEU A 137 10.99 0.21 -8.85
CA LEU A 137 9.55 0.39 -9.09
C LEU A 137 8.77 0.94 -7.89
N LYS A 138 9.35 0.94 -6.69
CA LYS A 138 8.65 1.38 -5.47
C LYS A 138 9.47 2.33 -4.63
N VAL A 139 10.71 1.94 -4.23
CA VAL A 139 11.51 2.76 -3.30
C VAL A 139 11.89 4.10 -3.91
N ASP A 140 12.49 4.10 -5.10
CA ASP A 140 12.89 5.35 -5.77
C ASP A 140 11.69 6.24 -6.12
N PRO A 141 10.57 5.71 -6.68
CA PRO A 141 9.34 6.47 -6.83
C PRO A 141 8.79 7.03 -5.52
N THR A 142 8.87 6.26 -4.43
CA THR A 142 8.43 6.75 -3.11
C THR A 142 9.31 7.90 -2.63
N LYS A 143 10.64 7.83 -2.79
CA LYS A 143 11.54 8.94 -2.45
C LYS A 143 11.14 10.23 -3.17
N GLU A 144 10.77 10.13 -4.45
CA GLU A 144 10.28 11.28 -5.20
C GLU A 144 8.95 11.80 -4.65
N ALA A 145 8.02 10.90 -4.32
CA ALA A 145 6.71 11.28 -3.77
C ALA A 145 6.81 11.99 -2.42
N VAL A 146 7.75 11.58 -1.57
CA VAL A 146 7.85 12.05 -0.19
C VAL A 146 8.95 13.10 0.04
N LYS A 147 9.63 13.55 -1.01
CA LYS A 147 10.80 14.45 -0.88
C LYS A 147 10.53 15.74 -0.12
N ASP A 148 9.30 16.27 -0.25
CA ASP A 148 8.86 17.52 0.37
C ASP A 148 8.01 17.31 1.64
N LEU A 149 7.78 16.05 2.05
CA LEU A 149 6.99 15.72 3.24
C LEU A 149 7.87 15.67 4.50
N ASP A 150 7.29 15.99 5.64
CA ASP A 150 7.89 15.80 6.97
C ASP A 150 7.49 14.45 7.57
N ALA A 151 6.24 14.03 7.32
CA ALA A 151 5.72 12.74 7.75
C ALA A 151 4.78 12.12 6.70
N TRP A 152 4.57 10.82 6.80
CA TRP A 152 3.61 10.10 5.96
C TRP A 152 2.85 9.05 6.76
N VAL A 153 1.57 8.93 6.49
CA VAL A 153 0.67 7.94 7.12
C VAL A 153 0.66 6.67 6.28
N CYS A 154 0.76 5.52 6.93
CA CYS A 154 0.75 4.19 6.30
C CYS A 154 -0.27 3.27 6.95
N GLY A 155 -0.91 2.43 6.15
CA GLY A 155 -1.77 1.34 6.63
C GLY A 155 -0.97 0.09 7.04
N LEU A 156 0.06 0.24 7.90
CA LEU A 156 0.81 -0.89 8.42
C LEU A 156 0.15 -1.45 9.68
N ARG A 157 0.08 -2.78 9.78
CA ARG A 157 -0.34 -3.49 10.99
C ARG A 157 0.74 -4.45 11.46
N ASN A 158 0.97 -4.52 12.77
CA ASN A 158 1.93 -5.46 13.35
C ASN A 158 1.40 -6.91 13.37
N THR A 159 0.09 -7.07 13.13
CA THR A 159 -0.61 -8.37 13.06
C THR A 159 -0.52 -9.06 11.71
N GLU A 160 -0.08 -8.37 10.64
CA GLU A 160 -0.06 -8.93 9.26
C GLU A 160 0.98 -10.03 9.05
N GLY A 161 2.02 -10.11 9.88
CA GLY A 161 3.07 -11.11 9.73
C GLY A 161 4.32 -10.81 10.54
N ARG A 162 5.22 -11.80 10.58
CA ARG A 162 6.41 -11.83 11.46
C ARG A 162 7.33 -10.63 11.31
N THR A 163 7.49 -10.10 10.09
CA THR A 163 8.40 -8.97 9.80
C THR A 163 7.89 -7.63 10.34
N ARG A 164 6.64 -7.55 10.80
CA ARG A 164 5.98 -6.32 11.23
C ARG A 164 5.78 -6.19 12.74
N LYS A 165 6.08 -7.24 13.51
CA LYS A 165 5.84 -7.28 14.97
C LYS A 165 6.49 -6.16 15.76
N ASP A 166 7.67 -5.68 15.30
CA ASP A 166 8.48 -4.68 16.00
C ASP A 166 8.25 -3.25 15.48
N TYR A 167 7.34 -3.04 14.53
CA TYR A 167 6.99 -1.69 14.06
C TYR A 167 6.28 -0.90 15.16
N LYS A 168 6.45 0.42 15.13
CA LYS A 168 5.86 1.36 16.08
C LYS A 168 4.84 2.25 15.38
N GLU A 169 3.93 2.83 16.16
CA GLU A 169 2.95 3.79 15.65
C GLU A 169 3.63 5.00 15.02
N VAL A 170 4.73 5.47 15.62
CA VAL A 170 5.55 6.56 15.08
C VAL A 170 6.99 6.08 14.95
N GLU A 171 7.51 6.08 13.73
CA GLU A 171 8.89 5.69 13.42
C GLU A 171 9.67 6.88 12.87
N LYS A 172 10.64 7.37 13.66
CA LYS A 172 11.51 8.52 13.31
C LYS A 172 12.85 8.02 12.71
N ARG A 173 12.86 7.67 11.41
CA ARG A 173 14.05 7.17 10.69
C ARG A 173 14.30 7.99 9.40
N GLY A 174 14.59 9.27 9.54
CA GLY A 174 14.60 10.24 8.46
C GLY A 174 13.20 10.81 8.27
N LEU A 175 12.50 10.49 7.19
CA LEU A 175 11.06 10.79 7.06
C LEU A 175 10.28 10.06 8.15
N VAL A 176 9.43 10.79 8.86
CA VAL A 176 8.60 10.20 9.93
C VAL A 176 7.49 9.36 9.31
N LYS A 177 7.32 8.13 9.81
CA LYS A 177 6.25 7.24 9.42
C LYS A 177 5.24 7.10 10.54
N ILE A 178 3.96 7.24 10.22
CA ILE A 178 2.83 7.17 11.13
C ILE A 178 1.98 5.96 10.75
N ASN A 179 1.76 5.05 11.69
CA ASN A 179 1.03 3.80 11.50
C ASN A 179 -0.22 3.77 12.40
N PRO A 180 -1.30 4.52 12.09
CA PRO A 180 -2.42 4.71 13.01
C PRO A 180 -3.22 3.46 13.30
N ILE A 181 -3.21 2.48 12.39
CA ILE A 181 -3.94 1.22 12.54
C ILE A 181 -3.01 0.04 12.92
N LEU A 182 -1.85 0.34 13.54
CA LEU A 182 -0.79 -0.64 13.79
C LEU A 182 -1.28 -1.89 14.53
N THR A 183 -2.15 -1.72 15.51
CA THR A 183 -2.63 -2.79 16.39
C THR A 183 -3.92 -3.47 15.93
N TRP A 184 -4.49 -3.02 14.79
CA TRP A 184 -5.73 -3.61 14.29
C TRP A 184 -5.51 -5.02 13.76
N THR A 185 -6.49 -5.90 13.96
CA THR A 185 -6.54 -7.23 13.32
C THR A 185 -7.07 -7.14 11.90
N GLU A 186 -6.97 -8.24 11.13
CA GLU A 186 -7.57 -8.32 9.79
C GLU A 186 -9.09 -8.19 9.86
N GLU A 187 -9.71 -8.84 10.84
CA GLU A 187 -11.15 -8.80 11.07
C GLU A 187 -11.64 -7.39 11.39
N GLU A 188 -10.91 -6.65 12.24
CA GLU A 188 -11.23 -5.26 12.55
C GLU A 188 -11.16 -4.36 11.32
N VAL A 189 -10.13 -4.52 10.47
CA VAL A 189 -10.02 -3.79 9.20
C VAL A 189 -11.18 -4.10 8.27
N LEU A 190 -11.51 -5.38 8.07
CA LEU A 190 -12.59 -5.79 7.18
C LEU A 190 -13.96 -5.33 7.69
N SER A 191 -14.20 -5.43 9.00
CA SER A 191 -15.43 -4.94 9.63
C SER A 191 -15.55 -3.42 9.47
N TYR A 192 -14.46 -2.69 9.73
CA TYR A 192 -14.43 -1.24 9.59
C TYR A 192 -14.74 -0.77 8.17
N LEU A 193 -14.10 -1.37 7.16
CA LEU A 193 -14.36 -1.04 5.76
C LEU A 193 -15.81 -1.33 5.38
N LYS A 194 -16.36 -2.46 5.82
CA LYS A 194 -17.75 -2.84 5.56
C LYS A 194 -18.76 -1.87 6.19
N GLU A 195 -18.58 -1.51 7.46
CA GLU A 195 -19.48 -0.58 8.18
C GLU A 195 -19.44 0.83 7.57
N ASN A 196 -18.31 1.23 6.98
CA ASN A 196 -18.15 2.52 6.31
C ASN A 196 -18.41 2.45 4.78
N GLU A 197 -18.98 1.33 4.31
CA GLU A 197 -19.35 1.12 2.91
C GLU A 197 -18.17 1.28 1.93
N ILE A 198 -16.93 0.98 2.37
CA ILE A 198 -15.73 1.02 1.54
C ILE A 198 -15.52 -0.34 0.90
N ASP A 199 -15.65 -0.40 -0.42
CA ASP A 199 -15.50 -1.64 -1.17
C ASP A 199 -14.07 -2.17 -1.07
N LEU A 200 -13.92 -3.49 -1.10
CA LEU A 200 -12.62 -4.13 -1.16
C LEU A 200 -12.12 -4.21 -2.62
N HIS A 201 -10.81 -4.11 -2.79
CA HIS A 201 -10.19 -4.40 -4.09
C HIS A 201 -10.62 -5.78 -4.61
N PRO A 202 -11.00 -5.93 -5.90
CA PRO A 202 -11.61 -7.16 -6.44
C PRO A 202 -10.80 -8.44 -6.20
N TRP A 203 -9.49 -8.34 -6.05
CA TRP A 203 -8.64 -9.50 -5.76
C TRP A 203 -8.91 -10.14 -4.41
N TYR A 204 -9.40 -9.42 -3.41
CA TYR A 204 -9.76 -10.00 -2.10
C TYR A 204 -10.99 -10.90 -2.17
N SER A 205 -11.86 -10.68 -3.17
CA SER A 205 -13.07 -11.49 -3.38
C SER A 205 -12.81 -12.74 -4.23
N LYS A 206 -11.60 -12.91 -4.79
CA LYS A 206 -11.25 -14.08 -5.61
C LYS A 206 -10.99 -15.29 -4.70
N VAL A 207 -11.85 -16.32 -4.82
CA VAL A 207 -11.64 -17.62 -4.18
C VAL A 207 -11.19 -18.60 -5.25
N PHE A 208 -10.05 -19.25 -5.03
CA PHE A 208 -9.48 -20.24 -5.94
C PHE A 208 -10.14 -21.61 -5.74
N PRO A 209 -10.10 -22.52 -6.75
CA PRO A 209 -10.77 -23.82 -6.65
C PRO A 209 -10.33 -24.68 -5.47
N ASP A 210 -9.14 -24.47 -4.95
CA ASP A 210 -8.56 -25.15 -3.80
C ASP A 210 -8.86 -24.45 -2.44
N GLY A 211 -9.68 -23.41 -2.45
CA GLY A 211 -10.09 -22.64 -1.28
C GLY A 211 -9.12 -21.54 -0.85
N ARG A 212 -7.98 -21.36 -1.55
CA ARG A 212 -7.05 -20.25 -1.25
C ARG A 212 -7.64 -18.90 -1.66
N ARG A 213 -7.16 -17.83 -1.04
CA ARG A 213 -7.55 -16.43 -1.29
C ARG A 213 -6.35 -15.50 -1.31
N ILE A 214 -6.49 -14.34 -1.95
CA ILE A 214 -5.53 -13.24 -1.80
C ILE A 214 -5.85 -12.51 -0.49
N ARG A 215 -4.89 -12.48 0.45
CA ARG A 215 -5.03 -11.78 1.74
C ARG A 215 -4.12 -10.57 1.87
N SER A 216 -3.04 -10.48 1.07
CA SER A 216 -2.15 -9.32 1.00
C SER A 216 -1.90 -8.92 -0.45
N LEU A 217 -2.31 -7.70 -0.82
CA LEU A 217 -2.22 -7.19 -2.19
C LEU A 217 -0.88 -6.52 -2.49
N GLY A 218 -0.33 -6.78 -3.68
CA GLY A 218 0.89 -6.12 -4.18
C GLY A 218 0.97 -6.05 -5.70
N CYS A 219 2.17 -6.20 -6.26
CA CYS A 219 2.34 -6.45 -7.70
C CYS A 219 1.85 -7.86 -8.02
N ALA A 220 1.23 -8.05 -9.20
CA ALA A 220 0.66 -9.32 -9.60
C ALA A 220 1.66 -10.49 -9.52
N PRO A 221 2.90 -10.38 -10.05
CA PRO A 221 3.86 -11.49 -9.95
C PRO A 221 4.33 -11.79 -8.53
N CYS A 222 4.16 -10.85 -7.58
CA CYS A 222 4.59 -11.00 -6.18
C CYS A 222 3.42 -11.29 -5.23
N THR A 223 2.26 -11.70 -5.76
CA THR A 223 1.04 -11.92 -4.97
C THR A 223 0.43 -13.25 -5.37
N VAL A 224 0.43 -14.21 -4.46
CA VAL A 224 -0.22 -15.51 -4.67
C VAL A 224 -1.27 -15.77 -3.61
N PRO A 225 -2.30 -16.60 -3.91
CA PRO A 225 -3.32 -16.97 -2.95
C PRO A 225 -2.74 -17.89 -1.86
N ILE A 226 -3.30 -17.79 -0.66
CA ILE A 226 -2.92 -18.57 0.52
C ILE A 226 -4.15 -19.15 1.21
N TYR A 227 -3.97 -20.13 2.10
CA TYR A 227 -5.02 -20.66 2.95
C TYR A 227 -5.28 -19.75 4.15
N ASP A 228 -6.47 -19.83 4.73
CA ASP A 228 -6.88 -18.99 5.87
C ASP A 228 -6.07 -19.21 7.15
N ASN A 229 -5.49 -20.41 7.31
CA ASN A 229 -4.63 -20.74 8.44
C ASN A 229 -3.17 -20.26 8.31
N GLN A 230 -2.82 -19.57 7.23
CA GLN A 230 -1.50 -18.98 7.01
C GLN A 230 -1.50 -17.51 7.46
N GLU A 231 -0.32 -16.93 7.68
CA GLU A 231 -0.20 -15.48 7.91
C GLU A 231 -0.57 -14.71 6.63
N GLU A 232 -1.19 -13.53 6.76
CA GLU A 232 -1.67 -12.73 5.62
C GLU A 232 -0.60 -12.49 4.54
N ARG A 233 0.66 -12.37 4.94
CA ARG A 233 1.78 -12.05 4.06
C ARG A 233 2.51 -13.26 3.50
N ASP A 234 2.13 -14.48 3.87
CA ASP A 234 2.75 -15.70 3.34
C ASP A 234 2.61 -15.84 1.81
N GLY A 235 1.61 -15.18 1.22
CA GLY A 235 1.45 -15.07 -0.24
C GLY A 235 2.38 -14.06 -0.94
N ARG A 236 3.30 -13.41 -0.21
CA ARG A 236 4.17 -12.37 -0.79
C ARG A 236 5.52 -12.92 -1.19
N TRP A 237 5.93 -12.62 -2.44
CA TRP A 237 7.22 -13.00 -3.02
C TRP A 237 7.54 -14.50 -2.96
N GLN A 238 6.54 -15.36 -2.94
CA GLN A 238 6.76 -16.82 -2.98
C GLN A 238 7.58 -17.21 -4.22
N GLY A 239 8.50 -18.16 -4.05
CA GLY A 239 9.39 -18.61 -5.12
C GLY A 239 10.55 -17.67 -5.43
N THR A 240 10.74 -16.59 -4.68
CA THR A 240 11.85 -15.65 -4.82
C THR A 240 12.75 -15.63 -3.59
N SER A 241 13.96 -15.06 -3.72
CA SER A 241 14.89 -14.85 -2.60
C SER A 241 14.32 -13.94 -1.50
N LYS A 242 13.25 -13.20 -1.79
CA LYS A 242 12.57 -12.29 -0.86
C LYS A 242 11.37 -12.92 -0.14
N CYS A 243 11.11 -14.20 -0.33
CA CYS A 243 9.98 -14.89 0.31
C CYS A 243 9.95 -14.66 1.83
N GLY A 244 8.80 -14.22 2.35
CA GLY A 244 8.64 -13.87 3.77
C GLY A 244 9.29 -12.54 4.20
N GLY A 245 9.85 -11.77 3.27
CA GLY A 245 10.47 -10.49 3.53
C GLY A 245 9.49 -9.30 3.54
N GLU A 246 10.06 -8.08 3.55
CA GLU A 246 9.29 -6.83 3.55
C GLU A 246 9.60 -5.97 2.31
N CYS A 247 8.68 -5.08 1.96
CA CYS A 247 8.90 -4.13 0.88
C CYS A 247 9.95 -3.09 1.27
N GLY A 248 10.88 -2.78 0.36
CA GLY A 248 11.94 -1.82 0.58
C GLY A 248 11.48 -0.43 1.04
N ILE A 249 10.25 -0.01 0.70
CA ILE A 249 9.68 1.26 1.18
C ILE A 249 9.53 1.31 2.71
N HIS A 250 9.47 0.16 3.38
CA HIS A 250 9.32 0.08 4.84
C HIS A 250 10.64 -0.22 5.55
N THR A 251 11.66 -0.71 4.83
CA THR A 251 12.96 -1.12 5.40
C THR A 251 14.11 -0.20 5.02
N GLN A 252 14.01 0.50 3.89
CA GLN A 252 15.04 1.42 3.43
C GLN A 252 14.78 2.86 3.93
N ARG A 253 15.85 3.63 4.07
CA ARG A 253 15.74 5.06 4.38
C ARG A 253 15.26 5.81 3.14
N LEU A 254 14.15 6.57 3.27
CA LEU A 254 13.54 7.33 2.18
C LEU A 254 14.10 8.76 2.07
N LYS A 255 14.59 9.31 3.18
CA LYS A 255 15.31 10.60 3.29
C LYS A 255 16.60 10.43 4.06
#